data_4d27f9f4833f88c39239b202a996784c
#
_entry.id   4d27f9f4833f88c39239b202a996784c
#
_cell.length_a   1.000
_cell.length_b   1.000
_cell.length_c   1.000
_cell.angle_alpha   90.00
_cell.angle_beta   90.00
_cell.angle_gamma   90.00
#
_symmetry.space_group_name_H-M   'P 1'
#
loop_
_entity.id
_entity.type
_entity.pdbx_description
1 polymer ?
#
loop_
_entity_poly.entity_id
_entity_poly.type
_entity_poly.pdbx_seq_one_letter_code
_entity_poly.pdbx_strand_id
1 'polypeptide(L)'
;MEGKVQIAIASGKGGTGKTTLAVTLAARYAASGKLVALLDCDVEEPNANLFLKTDIRITETIYTPVPRVDEDNCTGCGKCEDVCNFNAIVLIKERPLVLPDMCHSCGGCVSECPEKVIYEVQKEIGTIEEGYGDSIVYAGGRLKIGQPMAPPLIKALKNYCFSADIRIIDAPPGTSCPAVESLRESDCAILVTEPTPFGLNDLKLAVGVVRRLDIPFGIVINRSDIGDNSVVEYCLAENIPLLRSEEHTSELQSH
;
A
#
# COMPACT_ATOMS: atom_id res chain seq x y z
N MET A 1 11.27 25.63 -3.22
CA MET A 1 10.54 24.43 -3.68
C MET A 1 9.53 24.13 -2.59
N GLU A 2 8.24 24.43 -2.83
CA GLU A 2 7.19 23.97 -1.92
C GLU A 2 7.26 22.44 -1.88
N GLY A 3 7.36 21.87 -0.67
CA GLY A 3 7.50 20.43 -0.50
C GLY A 3 6.28 19.71 -1.03
N LYS A 4 6.49 18.66 -1.79
CA LYS A 4 5.41 17.74 -2.21
C LYS A 4 4.86 17.08 -0.94
N VAL A 5 3.57 17.23 -0.67
CA VAL A 5 2.92 16.62 0.49
C VAL A 5 2.35 15.25 0.10
N GLN A 6 2.66 14.21 0.87
CA GLN A 6 2.15 12.86 0.67
C GLN A 6 1.23 12.46 1.82
N ILE A 7 -0.06 12.25 1.52
CA ILE A 7 -1.12 11.91 2.46
C ILE A 7 -1.57 10.47 2.22
N ALA A 8 -1.42 9.61 3.22
CA ALA A 8 -1.92 8.24 3.13
C ALA A 8 -3.31 8.12 3.76
N ILE A 9 -4.22 7.45 3.07
CA ILE A 9 -5.55 7.09 3.56
C ILE A 9 -5.55 5.60 3.87
N ALA A 10 -5.75 5.23 5.12
CA ALA A 10 -5.67 3.84 5.56
C ALA A 10 -6.83 3.47 6.51
N SER A 11 -7.00 2.17 6.76
CA SER A 11 -7.98 1.66 7.74
C SER A 11 -7.57 0.28 8.24
N GLY A 12 -8.04 -0.09 9.40
CA GLY A 12 -7.82 -1.43 9.96
C GLY A 12 -8.60 -2.54 9.24
N LYS A 13 -9.66 -2.22 8.45
CA LYS A 13 -10.46 -3.21 7.70
C LYS A 13 -10.93 -2.66 6.36
N GLY A 14 -11.42 -3.55 5.48
CA GLY A 14 -12.08 -3.19 4.22
C GLY A 14 -13.47 -2.56 4.43
N GLY A 15 -13.95 -1.83 3.42
CA GLY A 15 -15.32 -1.29 3.39
C GLY A 15 -15.59 -0.05 4.25
N THR A 16 -14.57 0.52 4.91
CA THR A 16 -14.70 1.72 5.77
C THR A 16 -14.85 3.04 5.00
N GLY A 17 -14.70 3.04 3.66
CA GLY A 17 -14.80 4.24 2.84
C GLY A 17 -13.46 4.94 2.54
N LYS A 18 -12.31 4.26 2.71
CA LYS A 18 -10.96 4.81 2.36
C LYS A 18 -10.90 5.39 0.96
N THR A 19 -11.20 4.56 -0.04
CA THR A 19 -11.15 4.96 -1.46
C THR A 19 -12.07 6.14 -1.75
N THR A 20 -13.28 6.15 -1.17
CA THR A 20 -14.21 7.28 -1.29
C THR A 20 -13.60 8.56 -0.73
N LEU A 21 -12.98 8.48 0.45
CA LEU A 21 -12.29 9.63 1.05
C LEU A 21 -11.08 10.07 0.21
N ALA A 22 -10.27 9.12 -0.25
CA ALA A 22 -9.08 9.40 -1.08
C ALA A 22 -9.47 10.14 -2.36
N VAL A 23 -10.46 9.64 -3.08
CA VAL A 23 -10.97 10.27 -4.32
C VAL A 23 -11.60 11.64 -4.04
N THR A 24 -12.39 11.76 -2.97
CA THR A 24 -13.04 13.04 -2.60
C THR A 24 -11.99 14.09 -2.24
N LEU A 25 -10.96 13.70 -1.48
CA LEU A 25 -9.87 14.58 -1.10
C LEU A 25 -9.05 15.02 -2.32
N ALA A 26 -8.76 14.09 -3.25
CA ALA A 26 -8.11 14.39 -4.52
C ALA A 26 -8.91 15.41 -5.33
N ALA A 27 -10.20 15.20 -5.47
CA ALA A 27 -11.09 16.13 -6.19
C ALA A 27 -11.15 17.52 -5.54
N ARG A 28 -11.16 17.61 -4.21
CA ARG A 28 -11.16 18.89 -3.47
C ARG A 28 -9.87 19.67 -3.66
N TYR A 29 -8.72 19.01 -3.59
CA TYR A 29 -7.44 19.67 -3.87
C TYR A 29 -7.31 20.09 -5.33
N ALA A 30 -7.73 19.25 -6.27
CA ALA A 30 -7.77 19.61 -7.69
C ALA A 30 -8.66 20.82 -7.95
N ALA A 31 -9.86 20.89 -7.34
CA ALA A 31 -10.76 22.03 -7.42
C ALA A 31 -10.17 23.32 -6.79
N SER A 32 -9.20 23.22 -5.91
CA SER A 32 -8.44 24.35 -5.37
C SER A 32 -7.25 24.79 -6.24
N GLY A 33 -7.09 24.20 -7.42
CA GLY A 33 -6.04 24.54 -8.39
C GLY A 33 -4.70 23.82 -8.15
N LYS A 34 -4.67 22.79 -7.31
CA LYS A 34 -3.47 21.95 -7.08
C LYS A 34 -3.40 20.81 -8.09
N LEU A 35 -2.18 20.44 -8.50
CA LEU A 35 -1.94 19.20 -9.21
C LEU A 35 -1.89 18.05 -8.21
N VAL A 36 -2.73 17.04 -8.40
CA VAL A 36 -2.89 15.92 -7.48
C VAL A 36 -2.51 14.61 -8.16
N ALA A 37 -1.70 13.78 -7.50
CA ALA A 37 -1.51 12.39 -7.86
C ALA A 37 -2.29 11.50 -6.88
N LEU A 38 -3.24 10.72 -7.38
CA LEU A 38 -3.94 9.69 -6.61
C LEU A 38 -3.32 8.34 -6.92
N LEU A 39 -2.68 7.72 -5.91
CA LEU A 39 -2.02 6.43 -5.99
C LEU A 39 -2.90 5.35 -5.37
N ASP A 40 -3.43 4.44 -6.18
CA ASP A 40 -4.19 3.28 -5.71
C ASP A 40 -3.23 2.13 -5.39
N CYS A 41 -2.90 1.98 -4.11
CA CYS A 41 -2.01 0.97 -3.58
C CYS A 41 -2.74 -0.32 -3.15
N ASP A 42 -4.06 -0.42 -3.34
CA ASP A 42 -4.80 -1.69 -3.21
C ASP A 42 -4.60 -2.53 -4.48
N VAL A 43 -3.35 -2.95 -4.69
CA VAL A 43 -2.90 -3.56 -5.95
C VAL A 43 -3.52 -4.92 -6.26
N GLU A 44 -4.19 -5.54 -5.28
CA GLU A 44 -4.94 -6.79 -5.45
C GLU A 44 -6.32 -6.51 -6.05
N GLU A 45 -6.98 -5.42 -5.63
CA GLU A 45 -8.31 -5.00 -6.08
C GLU A 45 -8.38 -3.48 -6.32
N PRO A 46 -7.56 -2.92 -7.24
CA PRO A 46 -7.57 -1.48 -7.50
C PRO A 46 -8.92 -1.04 -8.06
N ASN A 47 -9.51 -0.01 -7.43
CA ASN A 47 -10.87 0.44 -7.74
C ASN A 47 -11.05 1.97 -7.72
N ALA A 48 -10.05 2.74 -7.32
CA ALA A 48 -10.16 4.21 -7.28
C ALA A 48 -10.39 4.83 -8.67
N ASN A 49 -9.92 4.19 -9.73
CA ASN A 49 -10.15 4.59 -11.12
C ASN A 49 -11.64 4.61 -11.50
N LEU A 50 -12.48 3.78 -10.87
CA LEU A 50 -13.93 3.72 -11.17
C LEU A 50 -14.65 5.02 -10.79
N PHE A 51 -14.10 5.79 -9.87
CA PHE A 51 -14.63 7.09 -9.43
C PHE A 51 -14.10 8.26 -10.26
N LEU A 52 -13.07 8.01 -11.07
CA LEU A 52 -12.41 9.01 -11.90
C LEU A 52 -12.82 8.76 -13.36
N LYS A 53 -13.25 9.81 -14.05
CA LYS A 53 -13.53 9.75 -15.50
C LYS A 53 -12.22 9.89 -16.27
N THR A 54 -11.37 8.88 -16.20
CA THR A 54 -10.04 8.88 -16.82
C THR A 54 -9.90 7.70 -17.78
N ASP A 55 -9.22 7.92 -18.89
CA ASP A 55 -8.79 6.85 -19.78
C ASP A 55 -7.57 6.17 -19.18
N ILE A 56 -7.73 4.91 -18.81
CA ILE A 56 -6.65 4.12 -18.19
C ILE A 56 -5.79 3.47 -19.27
N ARG A 57 -4.48 3.54 -19.08
CA ARG A 57 -3.47 2.88 -19.94
C ARG A 57 -2.50 2.11 -19.06
N ILE A 58 -2.08 0.92 -19.51
CA ILE A 58 -0.94 0.23 -18.92
C ILE A 58 0.32 0.96 -19.40
N THR A 59 1.12 1.43 -18.45
CA THR A 59 2.31 2.22 -18.74
C THR A 59 3.59 1.45 -18.50
N GLU A 60 3.60 0.56 -17.51
CA GLU A 60 4.80 -0.17 -17.15
C GLU A 60 4.48 -1.57 -16.61
N THR A 61 5.27 -2.56 -17.03
CA THR A 61 5.28 -3.90 -16.41
C THR A 61 6.40 -3.95 -15.39
N ILE A 62 6.05 -4.37 -14.17
CA ILE A 62 6.98 -4.39 -13.03
C ILE A 62 7.50 -5.80 -12.82
N TYR A 63 8.80 -5.86 -12.63
CA TYR A 63 9.55 -7.10 -12.41
C TYR A 63 10.29 -7.05 -11.08
N THR A 64 10.55 -8.24 -10.52
CA THR A 64 11.47 -8.39 -9.39
C THR A 64 12.53 -9.43 -9.73
N PRO A 65 13.78 -9.26 -9.27
CA PRO A 65 14.82 -10.25 -9.44
C PRO A 65 14.52 -11.48 -8.57
N VAL A 66 14.62 -12.66 -9.18
CA VAL A 66 14.53 -13.94 -8.45
C VAL A 66 15.71 -14.82 -8.84
N PRO A 67 16.27 -15.64 -7.91
CA PRO A 67 17.42 -16.46 -8.19
C PRO A 67 17.11 -17.57 -9.18
N ARG A 68 18.07 -17.90 -10.01
CA ARG A 68 18.16 -19.10 -10.82
C ARG A 68 19.52 -19.73 -10.58
N VAL A 69 19.57 -21.05 -10.56
CA VAL A 69 20.79 -21.81 -10.29
C VAL A 69 21.22 -22.54 -11.56
N ASP A 70 22.52 -22.45 -11.87
CA ASP A 70 23.17 -23.33 -12.84
C ASP A 70 23.47 -24.66 -12.13
N GLU A 71 22.56 -25.64 -12.35
CA GLU A 71 22.62 -26.91 -11.63
C GLU A 71 23.81 -27.79 -12.03
N ASP A 72 24.33 -27.63 -13.26
CA ASP A 72 25.44 -28.41 -13.77
C ASP A 72 26.77 -28.08 -13.05
N ASN A 73 26.91 -26.84 -12.61
CA ASN A 73 28.09 -26.35 -11.90
C ASN A 73 27.89 -26.19 -10.38
N CYS A 74 26.72 -26.60 -9.89
CA CYS A 74 26.37 -26.52 -8.46
C CYS A 74 26.96 -27.67 -7.68
N THR A 75 27.71 -27.39 -6.61
CA THR A 75 28.32 -28.38 -5.71
C THR A 75 27.39 -28.89 -4.61
N GLY A 76 26.16 -28.35 -4.50
CA GLY A 76 25.21 -28.75 -3.46
C GLY A 76 25.59 -28.36 -2.03
N CYS A 77 26.44 -27.35 -1.86
CA CYS A 77 27.05 -26.97 -0.57
C CYS A 77 26.08 -26.42 0.50
N GLY A 78 24.84 -26.08 0.17
CA GLY A 78 23.77 -25.65 1.09
C GLY A 78 23.77 -24.18 1.49
N LYS A 79 24.82 -23.39 1.25
CA LYS A 79 24.92 -22.00 1.73
C LYS A 79 23.78 -21.09 1.28
N CYS A 80 23.19 -21.34 0.10
CA CYS A 80 22.07 -20.59 -0.41
C CYS A 80 20.76 -20.85 0.38
N GLU A 81 20.58 -22.08 0.91
CA GLU A 81 19.49 -22.43 1.79
C GLU A 81 19.70 -21.79 3.18
N ASP A 82 20.91 -21.92 3.74
CA ASP A 82 21.25 -21.39 5.08
C ASP A 82 21.03 -19.88 5.20
N VAL A 83 21.32 -19.12 4.15
CA VAL A 83 21.16 -17.65 4.13
C VAL A 83 19.72 -17.21 3.89
N CYS A 84 18.85 -18.11 3.39
CA CYS A 84 17.50 -17.74 2.98
C CYS A 84 16.51 -17.72 4.15
N ASN A 85 16.29 -16.57 4.76
CA ASN A 85 15.31 -16.38 5.84
C ASN A 85 13.85 -16.63 5.41
N PHE A 86 13.58 -16.81 4.12
CA PHE A 86 12.23 -16.96 3.57
C PHE A 86 11.94 -18.36 3.03
N ASN A 87 12.88 -19.29 3.15
CA ASN A 87 12.79 -20.63 2.59
C ASN A 87 12.45 -20.64 1.08
N ALA A 88 12.88 -19.60 0.36
CA ALA A 88 12.65 -19.46 -1.08
C ALA A 88 13.63 -20.27 -1.92
N ILE A 89 14.65 -20.84 -1.33
CA ILE A 89 15.58 -21.79 -1.91
C ILE A 89 15.89 -22.84 -0.87
N VAL A 90 15.72 -24.10 -1.24
CA VAL A 90 15.91 -25.27 -0.36
C VAL A 90 16.69 -26.35 -1.10
N LEU A 91 17.45 -27.20 -0.40
CA LEU A 91 18.14 -28.32 -0.99
C LEU A 91 17.32 -29.61 -0.93
N ILE A 92 17.16 -30.25 -2.07
CA ILE A 92 16.59 -31.60 -2.17
C ILE A 92 17.63 -32.50 -2.78
N LYS A 93 18.16 -33.46 -2.01
CA LYS A 93 19.22 -34.38 -2.47
C LYS A 93 20.40 -33.61 -3.12
N GLU A 94 20.93 -32.62 -2.39
CA GLU A 94 22.06 -31.78 -2.79
C GLU A 94 21.79 -30.91 -4.04
N ARG A 95 20.54 -30.81 -4.49
CA ARG A 95 20.12 -29.93 -5.58
C ARG A 95 19.25 -28.79 -5.05
N PRO A 96 19.57 -27.55 -5.40
CA PRO A 96 18.77 -26.41 -4.97
C PRO A 96 17.45 -26.33 -5.75
N LEU A 97 16.34 -26.30 -5.02
CA LEU A 97 15.03 -25.99 -5.53
C LEU A 97 14.69 -24.55 -5.21
N VAL A 98 14.47 -23.73 -6.21
CA VAL A 98 14.05 -22.34 -6.04
C VAL A 98 12.52 -22.25 -6.06
N LEU A 99 11.95 -21.55 -5.08
CA LEU A 99 10.53 -21.22 -4.96
C LEU A 99 10.35 -19.70 -5.21
N PRO A 100 10.17 -19.26 -6.47
CA PRO A 100 10.19 -17.84 -6.82
C PRO A 100 9.08 -17.02 -6.16
N ASP A 101 7.95 -17.68 -5.80
CA ASP A 101 6.82 -17.03 -5.13
C ASP A 101 7.09 -16.68 -3.67
N MET A 102 8.08 -17.34 -3.05
CA MET A 102 8.52 -17.07 -1.68
C MET A 102 9.73 -16.13 -1.62
N CYS A 103 10.30 -15.77 -2.78
CA CYS A 103 11.52 -14.98 -2.85
C CYS A 103 11.26 -13.49 -2.59
N HIS A 104 11.99 -12.92 -1.62
CA HIS A 104 11.94 -11.50 -1.28
C HIS A 104 12.98 -10.64 -2.03
N SER A 105 13.63 -11.19 -3.05
CA SER A 105 14.58 -10.46 -3.91
C SER A 105 15.71 -9.77 -3.14
N CYS A 106 16.19 -10.41 -2.07
CA CYS A 106 17.24 -9.84 -1.20
C CYS A 106 18.68 -10.04 -1.71
N GLY A 107 18.87 -10.92 -2.71
CA GLY A 107 20.18 -11.22 -3.29
C GLY A 107 21.12 -12.06 -2.41
N GLY A 108 20.73 -12.44 -1.18
CA GLY A 108 21.59 -13.14 -0.23
C GLY A 108 22.16 -14.46 -0.77
N CYS A 109 21.34 -15.27 -1.43
CA CYS A 109 21.77 -16.54 -2.02
C CYS A 109 22.80 -16.35 -3.17
N VAL A 110 22.69 -15.26 -3.91
CA VAL A 110 23.66 -14.91 -4.97
C VAL A 110 24.99 -14.53 -4.37
N SER A 111 24.98 -13.67 -3.32
CA SER A 111 26.18 -13.20 -2.63
C SER A 111 26.96 -14.32 -1.95
N GLU A 112 26.24 -15.25 -1.31
CA GLU A 112 26.84 -16.32 -0.49
C GLU A 112 27.24 -17.57 -1.31
N CYS A 113 26.92 -17.62 -2.60
CA CYS A 113 27.27 -18.75 -3.45
C CYS A 113 28.80 -18.76 -3.74
N PRO A 114 29.57 -19.73 -3.23
CA PRO A 114 31.02 -19.78 -3.43
C PRO A 114 31.39 -20.06 -4.88
N GLU A 115 30.59 -20.85 -5.58
CA GLU A 115 30.81 -21.22 -6.99
C GLU A 115 30.28 -20.17 -7.96
N LYS A 116 29.55 -19.14 -7.45
CA LYS A 116 28.91 -18.07 -8.27
C LYS A 116 28.01 -18.59 -9.38
N VAL A 117 27.33 -19.72 -9.12
CA VAL A 117 26.42 -20.38 -10.06
C VAL A 117 24.97 -19.93 -9.88
N ILE A 118 24.70 -19.01 -8.95
CA ILE A 118 23.38 -18.41 -8.75
C ILE A 118 23.36 -17.02 -9.37
N TYR A 119 22.40 -16.78 -10.25
CA TYR A 119 22.18 -15.50 -10.91
C TYR A 119 20.71 -15.09 -10.81
N GLU A 120 20.43 -13.80 -11.03
CA GLU A 120 19.06 -13.28 -10.96
C GLU A 120 18.44 -13.20 -12.34
N VAL A 121 17.16 -13.58 -12.41
CA VAL A 121 16.29 -13.39 -13.57
C VAL A 121 15.09 -12.54 -13.19
N GLN A 122 14.57 -11.76 -14.13
CA GLN A 122 13.41 -10.91 -13.91
C GLN A 122 12.13 -11.72 -13.93
N LYS A 123 11.35 -11.64 -12.85
CA LYS A 123 10.02 -12.23 -12.72
C LYS A 123 8.98 -11.11 -12.73
N GLU A 124 8.04 -11.17 -13.66
CA GLU A 124 6.91 -10.25 -13.72
C GLU A 124 6.01 -10.41 -12.49
N ILE A 125 5.70 -9.30 -11.81
CA ILE A 125 4.85 -9.27 -10.63
C ILE A 125 3.54 -8.52 -10.82
N GLY A 126 3.44 -7.65 -11.81
CA GLY A 126 2.24 -6.85 -12.08
C GLY A 126 2.51 -5.70 -13.02
N THR A 127 1.54 -4.80 -13.12
CA THR A 127 1.60 -3.62 -13.99
C THR A 127 1.26 -2.36 -13.22
N ILE A 128 1.75 -1.21 -13.69
CA ILE A 128 1.28 0.12 -13.30
C ILE A 128 0.37 0.62 -14.42
N GLU A 129 -0.81 1.08 -14.03
CA GLU A 129 -1.82 1.68 -14.88
C GLU A 129 -1.93 3.17 -14.55
N GLU A 130 -1.99 4.01 -15.57
CA GLU A 130 -2.18 5.46 -15.42
C GLU A 130 -3.47 5.93 -16.04
N GLY A 131 -4.02 7.02 -15.47
CA GLY A 131 -5.13 7.77 -16.05
C GLY A 131 -4.99 9.26 -15.76
N TYR A 132 -5.37 10.07 -16.74
CA TYR A 132 -5.26 11.52 -16.63
C TYR A 132 -6.64 12.17 -16.68
N GLY A 133 -6.94 12.98 -15.68
CA GLY A 133 -8.08 13.90 -15.62
C GLY A 133 -7.59 15.33 -15.51
N ASP A 134 -8.51 16.32 -15.44
CA ASP A 134 -8.21 17.75 -15.56
C ASP A 134 -7.05 18.25 -14.66
N SER A 135 -7.03 17.84 -13.40
CA SER A 135 -5.96 18.19 -12.44
C SER A 135 -5.58 17.01 -11.53
N ILE A 136 -6.03 15.79 -11.88
CA ILE A 136 -5.73 14.56 -11.15
C ILE A 136 -5.03 13.60 -12.09
N VAL A 137 -3.85 13.16 -11.69
CA VAL A 137 -3.18 12.01 -12.27
C VAL A 137 -3.48 10.82 -11.39
N TYR A 138 -4.13 9.83 -11.95
CA TYR A 138 -4.34 8.53 -11.31
C TYR A 138 -3.18 7.59 -11.66
N ALA A 139 -2.71 6.83 -10.69
CA ALA A 139 -1.90 5.66 -10.94
C ALA A 139 -2.32 4.52 -10.00
N GLY A 140 -2.50 3.34 -10.54
CA GLY A 140 -2.83 2.13 -9.79
C GLY A 140 -1.87 1.01 -10.11
N GLY A 141 -1.49 0.24 -9.09
CA GLY A 141 -0.80 -1.02 -9.29
C GLY A 141 -1.81 -2.15 -9.49
N ARG A 142 -1.57 -3.03 -10.45
CA ARG A 142 -2.34 -4.26 -10.62
C ARG A 142 -1.44 -5.47 -10.47
N LEU A 143 -1.62 -6.19 -9.38
CA LEU A 143 -0.84 -7.40 -9.09
C LEU A 143 -1.19 -8.51 -10.07
N LYS A 144 -0.19 -9.23 -10.55
CA LYS A 144 -0.40 -10.40 -11.41
C LYS A 144 -1.13 -11.50 -10.64
N ILE A 145 -2.13 -12.11 -11.26
CA ILE A 145 -2.89 -13.21 -10.64
C ILE A 145 -1.93 -14.32 -10.21
N GLY A 146 -2.09 -14.75 -8.96
CA GLY A 146 -1.24 -15.78 -8.35
C GLY A 146 0.10 -15.27 -7.80
N GLN A 147 0.38 -13.96 -7.89
CA GLN A 147 1.54 -13.36 -7.25
C GLN A 147 1.26 -13.10 -5.76
N PRO A 148 2.01 -13.70 -4.80
CA PRO A 148 1.69 -13.59 -3.39
C PRO A 148 2.22 -12.31 -2.73
N MET A 149 3.11 -11.57 -3.39
CA MET A 149 3.83 -10.45 -2.81
C MET A 149 3.50 -9.12 -3.49
N ALA A 150 2.66 -8.32 -2.82
CA ALA A 150 2.27 -6.97 -3.25
C ALA A 150 3.29 -5.86 -2.94
N PRO A 151 4.07 -5.88 -1.82
CA PRO A 151 4.93 -4.75 -1.44
C PRO A 151 5.90 -4.27 -2.51
N PRO A 152 6.57 -5.12 -3.32
CA PRO A 152 7.46 -4.63 -4.37
C PRO A 152 6.75 -3.81 -5.45
N LEU A 153 5.51 -4.19 -5.81
CA LEU A 153 4.70 -3.43 -6.76
C LEU A 153 4.25 -2.09 -6.17
N ILE A 154 3.82 -2.08 -4.90
CA ILE A 154 3.46 -0.85 -4.18
C ILE A 154 4.66 0.11 -4.12
N LYS A 155 5.84 -0.40 -3.82
CA LYS A 155 7.07 0.40 -3.81
C LYS A 155 7.38 0.98 -5.19
N ALA A 156 7.25 0.20 -6.26
CA ALA A 156 7.42 0.68 -7.62
C ALA A 156 6.40 1.77 -7.96
N LEU A 157 5.13 1.58 -7.63
CA LEU A 157 4.06 2.55 -7.83
C LEU A 157 4.34 3.87 -7.08
N LYS A 158 4.78 3.82 -5.83
CA LYS A 158 5.12 5.02 -5.05
C LYS A 158 6.33 5.78 -5.61
N ASN A 159 7.28 5.06 -6.19
CA ASN A 159 8.46 5.64 -6.83
C ASN A 159 8.18 6.13 -8.24
N TYR A 160 7.02 5.80 -8.80
CA TYR A 160 6.63 6.28 -10.12
C TYR A 160 6.52 7.81 -10.11
N CYS A 161 7.17 8.44 -11.09
CA CYS A 161 7.43 9.88 -11.06
C CYS A 161 6.23 10.67 -11.59
N PHE A 162 5.50 11.33 -10.69
CA PHE A 162 4.47 12.31 -11.06
C PHE A 162 4.89 13.71 -10.63
N SER A 163 4.68 14.68 -11.52
CA SER A 163 4.72 16.09 -11.14
C SER A 163 3.39 16.43 -10.49
N ALA A 164 3.34 16.43 -9.15
CA ALA A 164 2.15 16.79 -8.38
C ALA A 164 2.55 17.59 -7.15
N ASP A 165 1.67 18.52 -6.75
CA ASP A 165 1.81 19.29 -5.49
C ASP A 165 1.46 18.39 -4.29
N ILE A 166 0.46 17.54 -4.48
CA ILE A 166 -0.07 16.66 -3.45
C ILE A 166 -0.16 15.23 -4.01
N ARG A 167 0.32 14.28 -3.22
CA ARG A 167 0.14 12.84 -3.46
C ARG A 167 -0.83 12.28 -2.43
N ILE A 168 -1.88 11.63 -2.89
CA ILE A 168 -2.83 10.91 -2.04
C ILE A 168 -2.65 9.42 -2.30
N ILE A 169 -2.39 8.68 -1.25
CA ILE A 169 -2.20 7.23 -1.29
C ILE A 169 -3.45 6.56 -0.72
N ASP A 170 -4.17 5.82 -1.55
CA ASP A 170 -5.22 4.90 -1.10
C ASP A 170 -4.57 3.57 -0.73
N ALA A 171 -4.42 3.31 0.57
CA ALA A 171 -3.75 2.12 1.06
C ALA A 171 -4.68 0.90 1.04
N PRO A 172 -4.17 -0.33 0.84
CA PRO A 172 -4.95 -1.54 1.04
C PRO A 172 -5.45 -1.65 2.48
N PRO A 173 -6.54 -2.39 2.72
CA PRO A 173 -7.10 -2.55 4.07
C PRO A 173 -6.19 -3.36 4.99
N GLY A 174 -6.33 -3.12 6.30
CA GLY A 174 -5.65 -3.88 7.34
C GLY A 174 -4.29 -3.33 7.72
N THR A 175 -3.48 -4.19 8.36
CA THR A 175 -2.17 -3.86 8.93
C THR A 175 -1.06 -4.78 8.41
N SER A 176 -1.29 -5.40 7.26
CA SER A 176 -0.36 -6.31 6.58
C SER A 176 0.82 -5.57 5.93
N CYS A 177 1.80 -6.31 5.43
CA CYS A 177 2.97 -5.72 4.75
C CYS A 177 2.61 -4.76 3.60
N PRO A 178 1.61 -5.04 2.74
CA PRO A 178 1.13 -4.08 1.75
C PRO A 178 0.66 -2.75 2.33
N ALA A 179 -0.15 -2.79 3.41
CA ALA A 179 -0.62 -1.57 4.08
C ALA A 179 0.54 -0.78 4.70
N VAL A 180 1.49 -1.46 5.36
CA VAL A 180 2.70 -0.84 5.91
C VAL A 180 3.54 -0.18 4.81
N GLU A 181 3.74 -0.85 3.67
CA GLU A 181 4.52 -0.30 2.55
C GLU A 181 3.85 0.92 1.94
N SER A 182 2.51 0.92 1.85
CA SER A 182 1.75 2.08 1.37
C SER A 182 1.89 3.29 2.27
N LEU A 183 1.93 3.09 3.60
CA LEU A 183 2.08 4.14 4.60
C LEU A 183 3.49 4.73 4.69
N ARG A 184 4.53 3.94 4.43
CA ARG A 184 5.92 4.39 4.55
C ARG A 184 6.16 5.71 3.80
N GLU A 185 7.02 6.57 4.36
CA GLU A 185 7.42 7.85 3.74
C GLU A 185 6.25 8.82 3.46
N SER A 186 5.09 8.62 4.11
CA SER A 186 4.00 9.60 4.07
C SER A 186 4.23 10.69 5.10
N ASP A 187 3.94 11.94 4.72
CA ASP A 187 4.07 13.09 5.63
C ASP A 187 2.98 13.07 6.71
N CYS A 188 1.81 12.53 6.37
CA CYS A 188 0.74 12.26 7.32
C CYS A 188 -0.19 11.15 6.85
N ALA A 189 -0.97 10.61 7.79
CA ALA A 189 -1.97 9.58 7.51
C ALA A 189 -3.35 9.98 8.02
N ILE A 190 -4.39 9.58 7.28
CA ILE A 190 -5.78 9.66 7.72
C ILE A 190 -6.29 8.23 7.89
N LEU A 191 -6.64 7.88 9.13
CA LEU A 191 -7.21 6.57 9.43
C LEU A 191 -8.73 6.65 9.38
N VAL A 192 -9.34 5.85 8.50
CA VAL A 192 -10.80 5.79 8.33
C VAL A 192 -11.35 4.60 9.08
N THR A 193 -12.37 4.84 9.92
CA THR A 193 -13.02 3.80 10.70
C THR A 193 -14.53 3.97 10.74
N GLU A 194 -15.24 2.98 11.24
CA GLU A 194 -16.66 3.02 11.57
C GLU A 194 -16.84 2.91 13.10
N PRO A 195 -17.86 3.56 13.70
CA PRO A 195 -18.07 3.59 15.15
C PRO A 195 -18.73 2.29 15.64
N THR A 196 -18.05 1.17 15.44
CA THR A 196 -18.49 -0.17 15.86
C THR A 196 -17.40 -0.82 16.70
N PRO A 197 -17.72 -1.78 17.59
CA PRO A 197 -16.71 -2.49 18.39
C PRO A 197 -15.60 -3.14 17.54
N PHE A 198 -15.95 -3.73 16.39
CA PHE A 198 -14.97 -4.26 15.46
C PHE A 198 -14.13 -3.16 14.82
N GLY A 199 -14.79 -2.04 14.38
CA GLY A 199 -14.11 -0.88 13.84
C GLY A 199 -13.10 -0.28 14.81
N LEU A 200 -13.43 -0.20 16.10
CA LEU A 200 -12.52 0.26 17.15
C LEU A 200 -11.31 -0.68 17.31
N ASN A 201 -11.54 -1.99 17.33
CA ASN A 201 -10.44 -2.95 17.45
C ASN A 201 -9.45 -2.82 16.29
N ASP A 202 -9.97 -2.79 15.06
CA ASP A 202 -9.17 -2.66 13.85
C ASP A 202 -8.45 -1.30 13.78
N LEU A 203 -9.11 -0.24 14.25
CA LEU A 203 -8.50 1.08 14.38
C LEU A 203 -7.30 1.07 15.32
N LYS A 204 -7.41 0.43 16.49
CA LYS A 204 -6.29 0.31 17.45
C LYS A 204 -5.08 -0.36 16.82
N LEU A 205 -5.28 -1.38 15.99
CA LEU A 205 -4.20 -2.04 15.26
C LEU A 205 -3.56 -1.08 14.23
N ALA A 206 -4.38 -0.36 13.46
CA ALA A 206 -3.89 0.63 12.49
C ALA A 206 -3.13 1.79 13.17
N VAL A 207 -3.63 2.29 14.30
CA VAL A 207 -2.93 3.28 15.14
C VAL A 207 -1.57 2.76 15.60
N GLY A 208 -1.50 1.48 16.02
CA GLY A 208 -0.24 0.84 16.38
C GLY A 208 0.78 0.82 15.22
N VAL A 209 0.33 0.66 13.99
CA VAL A 209 1.19 0.70 12.79
C VAL A 209 1.71 2.11 12.54
N VAL A 210 0.84 3.12 12.44
CA VAL A 210 1.27 4.49 12.11
C VAL A 210 2.17 5.09 13.19
N ARG A 211 1.94 4.76 14.47
CA ARG A 211 2.83 5.13 15.58
C ARG A 211 4.22 4.50 15.46
N ARG A 212 4.31 3.22 15.06
CA ARG A 212 5.62 2.55 14.83
C ARG A 212 6.37 3.11 13.63
N LEU A 213 5.65 3.66 12.66
CA LEU A 213 6.23 4.32 11.49
C LEU A 213 6.57 5.79 11.76
N ASP A 214 6.22 6.32 12.94
CA ASP A 214 6.41 7.71 13.33
C ASP A 214 5.73 8.72 12.38
N ILE A 215 4.55 8.35 11.88
CA ILE A 215 3.77 9.16 10.93
C ILE A 215 2.71 9.94 11.70
N PRO A 216 2.65 11.29 11.59
CA PRO A 216 1.55 12.09 12.11
C PRO A 216 0.22 11.64 11.49
N PHE A 217 -0.83 11.52 12.31
CA PHE A 217 -2.11 11.02 11.80
C PHE A 217 -3.31 11.63 12.52
N GLY A 218 -4.46 11.55 11.86
CA GLY A 218 -5.76 11.84 12.44
C GLY A 218 -6.79 10.80 12.02
N ILE A 219 -7.96 10.81 12.67
CA ILE A 219 -9.01 9.83 12.45
C ILE A 219 -10.23 10.49 11.79
N VAL A 220 -10.82 9.81 10.83
CA VAL A 220 -12.14 10.10 10.24
C VAL A 220 -13.07 8.95 10.61
N ILE A 221 -14.18 9.27 11.27
CA ILE A 221 -15.28 8.33 11.55
C ILE A 221 -16.29 8.46 10.41
N ASN A 222 -16.45 7.39 9.65
CA ASN A 222 -17.45 7.27 8.61
C ASN A 222 -18.68 6.55 9.18
N ARG A 223 -19.88 6.86 8.67
CA ARG A 223 -21.15 6.28 9.14
C ARG A 223 -21.36 6.48 10.65
N SER A 224 -21.21 7.71 11.12
CA SER A 224 -21.35 8.04 12.54
C SER A 224 -22.76 7.86 13.10
N ASP A 225 -23.75 7.65 12.22
CA ASP A 225 -25.15 7.33 12.52
C ASP A 225 -25.37 5.88 12.98
N ILE A 226 -24.39 5.01 12.80
CA ILE A 226 -24.46 3.59 13.19
C ILE A 226 -23.42 3.28 14.25
N GLY A 227 -23.80 2.97 15.46
CA GLY A 227 -22.85 2.52 16.47
C GLY A 227 -22.85 3.37 17.73
N ASP A 228 -21.70 3.45 18.39
CA ASP A 228 -21.54 4.09 19.70
C ASP A 228 -20.39 5.10 19.73
N ASN A 229 -20.18 5.74 20.88
CA ASN A 229 -19.14 6.73 21.08
C ASN A 229 -17.75 6.15 21.39
N SER A 230 -17.58 4.83 21.36
CA SER A 230 -16.33 4.17 21.80
C SER A 230 -15.10 4.61 21.03
N VAL A 231 -15.25 4.90 19.72
CA VAL A 231 -14.15 5.43 18.90
C VAL A 231 -13.79 6.86 19.31
N VAL A 232 -14.80 7.70 19.59
CA VAL A 232 -14.59 9.10 20.07
C VAL A 232 -13.89 9.08 21.42
N GLU A 233 -14.37 8.26 22.36
CA GLU A 233 -13.77 8.09 23.69
C GLU A 233 -12.31 7.62 23.60
N TYR A 234 -12.05 6.68 22.72
CA TYR A 234 -10.67 6.20 22.44
C TYR A 234 -9.79 7.33 21.90
N CYS A 235 -10.27 8.12 20.94
CA CYS A 235 -9.52 9.24 20.40
C CYS A 235 -9.18 10.27 21.47
N LEU A 236 -10.13 10.59 22.35
CA LEU A 236 -9.94 11.50 23.46
C LEU A 236 -8.92 10.97 24.48
N ALA A 237 -9.05 9.69 24.86
CA ALA A 237 -8.15 9.06 25.82
C ALA A 237 -6.70 8.98 25.32
N GLU A 238 -6.50 8.77 24.03
CA GLU A 238 -5.20 8.63 23.38
C GLU A 238 -4.64 9.93 22.80
N ASN A 239 -5.35 11.07 22.99
CA ASN A 239 -5.03 12.39 22.41
C ASN A 239 -4.83 12.34 20.88
N ILE A 240 -5.69 11.59 20.18
CA ILE A 240 -5.63 11.47 18.73
C ILE A 240 -6.59 12.50 18.10
N PRO A 241 -6.14 13.29 17.11
CA PRO A 241 -7.01 14.24 16.42
C PRO A 241 -8.16 13.55 15.69
N LEU A 242 -9.40 13.92 16.01
CA LEU A 242 -10.57 13.57 15.24
C LEU A 242 -10.80 14.66 14.18
N LEU A 243 -10.62 14.30 12.89
CA LEU A 243 -10.67 15.25 11.78
C LEU A 243 -12.11 15.54 11.35
N ARG A 244 -12.97 14.54 11.36
CA ARG A 244 -14.40 14.62 11.07
C ARG A 244 -15.13 13.40 11.61
N SER A 245 -16.36 13.60 12.11
CA SER A 245 -17.42 12.62 12.16
C SER A 245 -18.50 13.03 11.16
N GLU A 246 -19.00 12.12 10.32
CA GLU A 246 -20.19 12.42 9.52
C GLU A 246 -21.41 12.40 10.44
N GLU A 247 -21.79 13.58 10.93
CA GLU A 247 -23.11 13.80 11.50
C GLU A 247 -24.06 14.19 10.36
N HIS A 248 -25.24 13.58 10.31
CA HIS A 248 -26.27 14.02 9.37
C HIS A 248 -26.56 15.50 9.62
N THR A 249 -26.33 16.31 8.60
CA THR A 249 -26.78 17.72 8.56
C THR A 249 -28.30 17.75 8.47
N SER A 250 -29.00 17.42 9.55
CA SER A 250 -30.43 17.70 9.73
C SER A 250 -30.73 19.14 10.22
N GLU A 251 -29.72 20.00 10.34
CA GLU A 251 -29.89 21.36 10.88
C GLU A 251 -29.74 22.51 9.87
N LEU A 252 -29.71 22.25 8.56
CA LEU A 252 -29.67 23.33 7.54
C LEU A 252 -30.98 23.46 6.74
N GLN A 253 -32.12 23.09 7.31
CA GLN A 253 -33.43 23.41 6.75
C GLN A 253 -34.37 24.02 7.81
N SER A 254 -33.93 25.05 8.48
CA SER A 254 -34.84 25.98 9.17
C SER A 254 -34.18 27.35 9.27
N HIS A 255 -34.30 28.12 8.18
CA HIS A 255 -34.64 29.55 8.17
C HIS A 255 -34.81 30.05 6.74
#